data_533a084e5bfc047f20834ed82366c3f3
#
_entry.id   533a084e5bfc047f20834ed82366c3f3
#
_cell.length_a   1.000
_cell.length_b   1.000
_cell.length_c   1.000
_cell.angle_alpha   90.00
_cell.angle_beta   90.00
_cell.angle_gamma   90.00
#
_symmetry.space_group_name_H-M   'P 1'
#
loop_
_entity.id
_entity.type
_entity.pdbx_description
1 polymer ?
#
loop_
_entity_poly.entity_id
_entity_poly.type
_entity_poly.pdbx_seq_one_letter_code
_entity_poly.pdbx_strand_id
1 'polypeptide(L)'
;MEEAYSSDLNDYQHFNAFFTRKLKEGARPIADSRVVSPVDGVVSQAELLGDSGKMIQAKGREYKLSSLLADSKWAEKYEGGCWATIYLAPFNYHRIHTPVKGDVTRVRHSPGQMWPVNKWR
;
A
#
# COMPACT_ATOMS: atom_id res chain seq x y z
N MET A 1 -14.31 -14.66 1.60
CA MET A 1 -14.85 -14.67 2.98
C MET A 1 -14.21 -15.72 3.89
N GLU A 2 -13.76 -16.85 3.38
CA GLU A 2 -13.20 -17.96 4.17
C GLU A 2 -12.02 -17.57 5.08
N GLU A 3 -11.19 -16.64 4.64
CA GLU A 3 -10.02 -16.13 5.37
C GLU A 3 -10.35 -15.01 6.37
N ALA A 4 -11.54 -14.41 6.27
CA ALA A 4 -11.95 -13.33 7.18
C ALA A 4 -12.14 -13.85 8.60
N TYR A 5 -11.84 -13.02 9.61
CA TYR A 5 -12.03 -13.34 11.02
C TYR A 5 -13.48 -13.74 11.30
N SER A 6 -14.45 -12.98 10.77
CA SER A 6 -15.83 -13.40 10.67
C SER A 6 -16.21 -13.68 9.22
N SER A 7 -16.83 -14.82 8.96
CA SER A 7 -17.37 -15.20 7.65
C SER A 7 -18.83 -14.78 7.45
N ASP A 8 -19.52 -14.32 8.51
CA ASP A 8 -20.88 -13.80 8.43
C ASP A 8 -20.85 -12.31 8.08
N LEU A 9 -21.55 -11.94 6.99
CA LEU A 9 -21.68 -10.54 6.56
C LEU A 9 -22.45 -9.68 7.58
N ASN A 10 -23.33 -10.28 8.38
CA ASN A 10 -24.11 -9.57 9.39
C ASN A 10 -23.25 -9.07 10.57
N ASP A 11 -22.05 -9.59 10.74
CA ASP A 11 -21.10 -9.13 11.77
C ASP A 11 -20.47 -7.78 11.41
N TYR A 12 -20.65 -7.32 10.18
CA TYR A 12 -20.11 -6.05 9.72
C TYR A 12 -21.21 -4.98 9.65
N GLN A 13 -21.16 -4.02 10.58
CA GLN A 13 -22.18 -2.97 10.72
C GLN A 13 -22.33 -2.08 9.46
N HIS A 14 -21.29 -1.96 8.64
CA HIS A 14 -21.28 -1.16 7.43
C HIS A 14 -20.13 -1.60 6.51
N PHE A 15 -20.19 -1.15 5.25
CA PHE A 15 -19.21 -1.53 4.22
C PHE A 15 -17.76 -1.29 4.65
N ASN A 16 -17.45 -0.17 5.32
CA ASN A 16 -16.09 0.11 5.74
C ASN A 16 -15.57 -0.88 6.78
N ALA A 17 -16.43 -1.39 7.69
CA ALA A 17 -16.05 -2.43 8.64
C ALA A 17 -15.67 -3.73 7.91
N PHE A 18 -16.43 -4.09 6.87
CA PHE A 18 -16.09 -5.21 5.99
C PHE A 18 -14.82 -4.96 5.19
N PHE A 19 -14.67 -3.78 4.62
CA PHE A 19 -13.52 -3.41 3.78
C PHE A 19 -12.20 -3.47 4.57
N THR A 20 -12.24 -3.05 5.83
CA THR A 20 -11.10 -3.08 6.75
C THR A 20 -11.08 -4.30 7.67
N ARG A 21 -11.73 -5.40 7.27
CA ARG A 21 -11.87 -6.62 8.07
C ARG A 21 -10.53 -7.21 8.49
N LYS A 22 -10.53 -7.90 9.62
CA LYS A 22 -9.40 -8.73 10.05
C LYS A 22 -9.42 -10.08 9.31
N LEU A 23 -8.27 -10.69 9.17
CA LEU A 23 -8.14 -12.09 8.78
C LEU A 23 -8.04 -13.00 10.00
N LYS A 24 -8.31 -14.28 9.81
CA LYS A 24 -8.02 -15.33 10.77
C LYS A 24 -6.51 -15.38 11.02
N GLU A 25 -6.15 -15.83 12.20
CA GLU A 25 -4.75 -16.07 12.51
C GLU A 25 -4.17 -17.13 11.56
N GLY A 26 -2.94 -16.92 11.10
CA GLY A 26 -2.28 -17.80 10.15
C GLY A 26 -2.78 -17.71 8.70
N ALA A 27 -3.81 -16.91 8.38
CA ALA A 27 -4.31 -16.74 7.01
C ALA A 27 -3.26 -16.15 6.05
N ARG A 28 -2.22 -15.51 6.58
CA ARG A 28 -1.05 -15.02 5.81
C ARG A 28 0.23 -15.49 6.49
N PRO A 29 0.82 -16.58 6.03
CA PRO A 29 2.16 -16.96 6.46
C PRO A 29 3.15 -15.90 6.01
N ILE A 30 3.97 -15.41 6.95
CA ILE A 30 5.01 -14.43 6.66
C ILE A 30 6.28 -15.19 6.28
N ALA A 31 6.84 -14.88 5.11
CA ALA A 31 8.08 -15.46 4.66
C ALA A 31 9.24 -15.06 5.60
N ASP A 32 10.17 -15.97 5.80
CA ASP A 32 11.44 -15.67 6.46
C ASP A 32 12.36 -14.89 5.50
N SER A 33 12.09 -13.60 5.39
CA SER A 33 12.76 -12.67 4.49
C SER A 33 12.95 -11.31 5.15
N ARG A 34 14.00 -10.59 4.70
CA ARG A 34 14.28 -9.24 5.20
C ARG A 34 13.19 -8.24 4.82
N VAL A 35 12.51 -8.45 3.70
CA VAL A 35 11.43 -7.62 3.19
C VAL A 35 10.30 -8.52 2.71
N VAL A 36 9.08 -8.21 3.09
CA VAL A 36 7.87 -8.93 2.68
C VAL A 36 6.86 -7.97 2.07
N SER A 37 5.88 -8.48 1.33
CA SER A 37 4.83 -7.64 0.79
C SER A 37 4.02 -6.99 1.92
N PRO A 38 3.81 -5.66 1.90
CA PRO A 38 3.00 -4.98 2.90
C PRO A 38 1.49 -5.20 2.73
N VAL A 39 1.06 -5.73 1.59
CA VAL A 39 -0.34 -5.85 1.19
C VAL A 39 -0.60 -7.06 0.31
N ASP A 40 -1.87 -7.48 0.24
CA ASP A 40 -2.37 -8.44 -0.74
C ASP A 40 -2.81 -7.69 -2.00
N GLY A 41 -2.01 -7.72 -3.04
CA GLY A 41 -2.35 -6.99 -4.26
C GLY A 41 -1.55 -7.48 -5.46
N VAL A 42 -1.69 -6.77 -6.56
CA VAL A 42 -0.95 -7.02 -7.80
C VAL A 42 0.06 -5.90 -8.00
N VAL A 43 1.33 -6.24 -8.17
CA VAL A 43 2.36 -5.27 -8.55
C VAL A 43 2.03 -4.76 -9.95
N SER A 44 1.61 -3.51 -10.04
CA SER A 44 1.32 -2.86 -11.32
C SER A 44 2.57 -2.29 -11.96
N GLN A 45 3.54 -1.90 -11.15
CA GLN A 45 4.83 -1.37 -11.60
C GLN A 45 5.87 -1.49 -10.49
N ALA A 46 7.11 -1.77 -10.85
CA ALA A 46 8.26 -1.76 -9.94
C ALA A 46 9.52 -1.43 -10.73
N GLU A 47 10.25 -0.42 -10.29
CA GLU A 47 11.43 0.08 -11.01
C GLU A 47 12.45 0.68 -10.03
N LEU A 48 13.63 0.98 -10.55
CA LEU A 48 14.59 1.81 -9.84
C LEU A 48 14.12 3.28 -9.87
N LEU A 49 14.28 3.96 -8.74
CA LEU A 49 14.05 5.38 -8.68
C LEU A 49 15.21 6.08 -9.41
N GLY A 50 14.92 6.59 -10.61
CA GLY A 50 15.93 7.32 -11.39
C GLY A 50 16.24 8.70 -10.77
N ASP A 51 17.28 9.36 -11.29
CA ASP A 51 17.80 10.65 -10.81
C ASP A 51 16.75 11.78 -10.79
N SER A 52 15.68 11.64 -11.56
CA SER A 52 14.56 12.60 -11.55
C SER A 52 13.65 12.50 -10.32
N GLY A 53 13.80 11.44 -9.50
CA GLY A 53 12.91 11.13 -8.38
C GLY A 53 11.45 10.93 -8.78
N LYS A 54 11.19 10.64 -10.07
CA LYS A 54 9.85 10.44 -10.61
C LYS A 54 9.43 8.99 -10.50
N MET A 55 8.19 8.77 -10.11
CA MET A 55 7.53 7.47 -10.07
C MET A 55 6.24 7.53 -10.86
N ILE A 56 5.89 6.45 -11.52
CA ILE A 56 4.61 6.33 -12.21
C ILE A 56 3.63 5.62 -11.29
N GLN A 57 2.54 6.28 -10.93
CA GLN A 57 1.42 5.63 -10.26
C GLN A 57 0.42 5.07 -11.27
N ALA A 58 -0.51 4.24 -10.74
CA ALA A 58 -1.66 3.77 -11.51
C ALA A 58 -2.27 4.91 -12.35
N LYS A 59 -2.56 4.66 -13.63
CA LYS A 59 -3.09 5.59 -14.64
C LYS A 59 -2.07 6.49 -15.33
N GLY A 60 -0.79 6.13 -15.37
CA GLY A 60 0.21 6.88 -16.12
C GLY A 60 0.50 8.29 -15.57
N ARG A 61 0.09 8.60 -14.34
CA ARG A 61 0.45 9.85 -13.68
C ARG A 61 1.82 9.73 -13.04
N GLU A 62 2.69 10.66 -13.38
CA GLU A 62 3.99 10.80 -12.74
C GLU A 62 3.87 11.59 -11.43
N TYR A 63 4.54 11.13 -10.41
CA TYR A 63 4.68 11.81 -9.12
C TYR A 63 6.16 11.96 -8.81
N LYS A 64 6.54 13.12 -8.31
CA LYS A 64 7.85 13.28 -7.69
C LYS A 64 7.80 12.71 -6.27
N LEU A 65 8.81 11.93 -5.90
CA LEU A 65 8.90 11.36 -4.56
C LEU A 65 8.86 12.45 -3.47
N SER A 66 9.53 13.59 -3.70
CA SER A 66 9.50 14.73 -2.78
C SER A 66 8.09 15.29 -2.54
N SER A 67 7.25 15.30 -3.59
CA SER A 67 5.84 15.74 -3.48
C SER A 67 5.00 14.71 -2.74
N LEU A 68 5.22 13.41 -3.01
CA LEU A 68 4.50 12.33 -2.34
C LEU A 68 4.80 12.26 -0.85
N LEU A 69 6.07 12.43 -0.47
CA LEU A 69 6.51 12.44 0.93
C LEU A 69 6.28 13.79 1.61
N ALA A 70 5.96 14.84 0.86
CA ALA A 70 5.92 16.25 1.31
C ALA A 70 7.21 16.65 2.06
N ASP A 71 8.37 16.13 1.61
CA ASP A 71 9.66 16.33 2.24
C ASP A 71 10.80 15.99 1.27
N SER A 72 11.52 17.02 0.80
CA SER A 72 12.63 16.84 -0.13
C SER A 72 13.82 16.14 0.52
N LYS A 73 14.14 16.47 1.78
CA LYS A 73 15.28 15.86 2.51
C LYS A 73 15.07 14.36 2.76
N TRP A 74 13.80 13.96 2.93
CA TRP A 74 13.48 12.53 3.04
C TRP A 74 13.55 11.85 1.67
N ALA A 75 13.10 12.52 0.62
CA ALA A 75 13.16 11.99 -0.74
C ALA A 75 14.60 11.69 -1.18
N GLU A 76 15.55 12.57 -0.86
CA GLU A 76 16.98 12.39 -1.15
C GLU A 76 17.56 11.07 -0.59
N LYS A 77 17.03 10.58 0.56
CA LYS A 77 17.47 9.31 1.15
C LYS A 77 17.10 8.07 0.34
N TYR A 78 16.18 8.22 -0.58
CA TYR A 78 15.71 7.13 -1.45
C TYR A 78 16.25 7.22 -2.88
N GLU A 79 17.14 8.17 -3.16
CA GLU A 79 17.82 8.26 -4.46
C GLU A 79 18.55 6.95 -4.77
N GLY A 80 18.40 6.47 -6.00
CA GLY A 80 18.92 5.16 -6.40
C GLY A 80 18.23 3.95 -5.78
N GLY A 81 17.18 4.16 -4.99
CA GLY A 81 16.37 3.08 -4.42
C GLY A 81 15.41 2.45 -5.40
N CYS A 82 14.63 1.50 -4.92
CA CYS A 82 13.55 0.86 -5.69
C CYS A 82 12.19 1.33 -5.19
N TRP A 83 11.22 1.31 -6.07
CA TRP A 83 9.83 1.54 -5.71
C TRP A 83 8.92 0.52 -6.38
N ALA A 84 7.75 0.30 -5.79
CA ALA A 84 6.71 -0.52 -6.38
C ALA A 84 5.34 0.09 -6.11
N THR A 85 4.47 0.04 -7.11
CA THR A 85 3.05 0.34 -6.97
C THR A 85 2.29 -0.97 -6.95
N ILE A 86 1.53 -1.21 -5.87
CA ILE A 86 0.74 -2.42 -5.69
C ILE A 86 -0.74 -2.02 -5.68
N TYR A 87 -1.49 -2.56 -6.60
CA TYR A 87 -2.92 -2.34 -6.72
C TYR A 87 -3.69 -3.35 -5.89
N LEU A 88 -4.60 -2.86 -5.06
CA LEU A 88 -5.55 -3.66 -4.31
C LEU A 88 -6.94 -3.52 -4.94
N ALA A 89 -7.50 -4.62 -5.43
CA ALA A 89 -8.88 -4.65 -5.90
C ALA A 89 -9.84 -4.60 -4.70
N PRO A 90 -11.10 -4.14 -4.86
CA PRO A 90 -12.05 -3.98 -3.75
C PRO A 90 -12.30 -5.25 -2.93
N PHE A 91 -12.11 -6.43 -3.51
CA PHE A 91 -12.27 -7.72 -2.84
C PHE A 91 -11.03 -8.18 -2.06
N ASN A 92 -9.87 -7.55 -2.29
CA ASN A 92 -8.64 -7.90 -1.58
C ASN A 92 -8.73 -7.56 -0.08
N TYR A 93 -7.77 -8.02 0.68
CA TYR A 93 -7.54 -7.59 2.04
C TYR A 93 -6.89 -6.20 2.04
N HIS A 94 -7.51 -5.23 2.73
CA HIS A 94 -7.11 -3.82 2.63
C HIS A 94 -6.34 -3.28 3.84
N ARG A 95 -5.96 -4.12 4.81
CA ARG A 95 -5.05 -3.68 5.85
C ARG A 95 -3.61 -3.70 5.33
N ILE A 96 -2.89 -2.63 5.58
CA ILE A 96 -1.50 -2.46 5.20
C ILE A 96 -0.63 -2.85 6.41
N HIS A 97 0.40 -3.64 6.17
CA HIS A 97 1.34 -4.11 7.16
C HIS A 97 2.74 -3.56 6.91
N THR A 98 3.57 -3.53 7.93
CA THR A 98 4.97 -3.14 7.76
C THR A 98 5.71 -4.19 6.92
N PRO A 99 6.45 -3.77 5.88
CA PRO A 99 7.19 -4.71 5.03
C PRO A 99 8.50 -5.20 5.66
N VAL A 100 8.92 -4.58 6.76
CA VAL A 100 10.16 -4.91 7.46
C VAL A 100 9.92 -4.95 8.96
N LYS A 101 10.75 -5.69 9.70
CA LYS A 101 10.76 -5.64 11.17
C LYS A 101 11.33 -4.30 11.62
N GLY A 102 10.64 -3.63 12.54
CA GLY A 102 11.09 -2.34 13.08
C GLY A 102 10.04 -1.66 13.93
N ASP A 103 10.40 -0.51 14.49
CA ASP A 103 9.54 0.33 15.31
C ASP A 103 9.10 1.57 14.53
N VAL A 104 7.85 1.98 14.70
CA VAL A 104 7.33 3.22 14.10
C VAL A 104 7.84 4.41 14.92
N THR A 105 8.83 5.11 14.39
CA THR A 105 9.45 6.27 15.07
C THR A 105 8.79 7.59 14.69
N ARG A 106 8.09 7.64 13.56
CA ARG A 106 7.42 8.86 13.09
C ARG A 106 6.21 8.54 12.24
N VAL A 107 5.16 9.32 12.42
CA VAL A 107 3.97 9.35 11.53
C VAL A 107 3.82 10.76 11.00
N ARG A 108 3.60 10.91 9.69
CA ARG A 108 3.32 12.18 9.03
C ARG A 108 2.01 12.05 8.25
N HIS A 109 1.12 12.99 8.45
CA HIS A 109 -0.06 13.16 7.62
C HIS A 109 0.18 14.28 6.62
N SER A 110 0.07 13.98 5.32
CA SER A 110 0.11 14.97 4.24
C SER A 110 -1.29 15.04 3.63
N PRO A 111 -2.00 16.18 3.78
CA PRO A 111 -3.30 16.35 3.15
C PRO A 111 -3.17 16.36 1.63
N GLY A 112 -4.17 15.87 0.94
CA GLY A 112 -4.17 15.80 -0.51
C GLY A 112 -5.54 15.45 -1.07
N GLN A 113 -5.62 15.37 -2.39
CA GLN A 113 -6.84 14.99 -3.09
C GLN A 113 -6.90 13.47 -3.26
N MET A 114 -8.10 12.91 -3.12
CA MET A 114 -8.36 11.52 -3.45
C MET A 114 -8.73 11.41 -4.94
N TRP A 115 -8.06 10.51 -5.65
CA TRP A 115 -8.31 10.25 -7.05
C TRP A 115 -8.88 8.85 -7.22
N PRO A 116 -9.92 8.67 -8.05
CA PRO A 116 -10.47 7.35 -8.32
C PRO A 116 -9.43 6.48 -9.05
N VAL A 117 -9.29 5.21 -8.65
CA VAL A 117 -8.31 4.25 -9.20
C VAL A 117 -8.87 3.44 -10.37
N ASN A 118 -10.19 3.47 -10.60
CA ASN A 118 -10.83 2.79 -11.72
C ASN A 118 -10.54 3.49 -13.05
N LYS A 119 -10.39 2.71 -14.11
CA LYS A 119 -10.35 3.26 -15.46
C LYS A 119 -11.74 3.81 -15.79
N TRP A 120 -11.84 5.10 -16.04
CA TRP A 120 -12.98 5.64 -16.80
C TRP A 120 -12.83 5.11 -18.25
N ARG A 121 -13.82 4.40 -18.72
CA ARG A 121 -13.96 4.10 -20.15
C ARG A 121 -14.54 5.31 -20.85
#